data_0fd8432729cb428dbc46a90a8377d02a
#
_entry.id   0fd8432729cb428dbc46a90a8377d02a
#
_cell.length_a   1.000
_cell.length_b   1.000
_cell.length_c   1.000
_cell.angle_alpha   90.00
_cell.angle_beta   90.00
_cell.angle_gamma   90.00
#
_symmetry.space_group_name_H-M   'P 1'
#
loop_
_entity.id
_entity.type
_entity.pdbx_description
1 polymer ?
#
loop_
_entity_poly.entity_id
_entity_poly.type
_entity_poly.pdbx_seq_one_letter_code
_entity_poly.pdbx_strand_id
1 'polypeptide(L)'
;MAYGEKDPLATSLAKQYDFLKGKRTTWERSWQEIAEYVLPHRSDFTSKRSLGEERLEMAFEGTAMRSLKRFASNIHNVFTPMGAEWFRLTTGHPMLDNQRHIALWLEDATRIIKFHLSRPSSNFHSAIYQYYLEAGAFGTGVIFVEDVPGVGPHYRNFPLSDCVLAAGGEMEIDTVFRVYKQTAKDLVSRFSPDVLPEDVVKKASGDKMLEEYDVTHYVAPAWLHQNMLPADWMWPYVSIHFMKDQKKVLSFGGYDNMPYICARWERSDREIYGRGPTWEILPDMRLINEVEKVYLKGVQKSIAPPMFVPDSGLLDPLDTTPDAINYYTVGIGGKDTIFPVPNAGRVEYAQDLNARLVNSIKEGYFLDVLELPGPVAPDGDIMRFSATEVSVRMRNRMPVLGPLLARQEAELLDPIIKRTAYILTKAGALGEMPEELTEGFRVEYLNPISISMRSGEVNSMVQLFEMIMPLAQIDQTIPMYFNTQQILKNTAEILQVPPSNLRTEEEVQAIVQKQEEEKLLQQQQQLAQTTAQVDESQANAEATRRQARAA
;
A
#
# COMPACT_ATOMS: atom_id res chain seq x y z
N MET A 1 -22.55 24.83 -31.44
CA MET A 1 -23.51 25.29 -30.39
C MET A 1 -23.26 26.77 -30.13
N ALA A 2 -24.30 27.57 -29.99
CA ALA A 2 -24.14 29.01 -29.83
C ALA A 2 -23.44 29.35 -28.52
N TYR A 3 -22.53 30.33 -28.55
CA TYR A 3 -21.83 30.88 -27.38
C TYR A 3 -22.87 31.36 -26.34
N GLY A 4 -22.88 30.75 -25.14
CA GLY A 4 -23.71 31.18 -24.02
C GLY A 4 -24.79 30.19 -23.53
N GLU A 5 -25.06 29.12 -24.25
CA GLU A 5 -26.05 28.13 -23.84
C GLU A 5 -25.45 27.15 -22.80
N LYS A 6 -26.17 26.99 -21.67
CA LYS A 6 -25.79 26.03 -20.61
C LYS A 6 -25.93 24.61 -21.14
N ASP A 7 -24.89 23.82 -21.05
CA ASP A 7 -24.91 22.44 -21.48
C ASP A 7 -25.83 21.60 -20.56
N PRO A 8 -26.85 20.93 -21.11
CA PRO A 8 -27.77 20.11 -20.32
C PRO A 8 -27.03 18.96 -19.58
N LEU A 9 -25.98 18.40 -20.19
CA LEU A 9 -25.15 17.36 -19.57
C LEU A 9 -24.39 17.91 -18.36
N ALA A 10 -23.67 19.03 -18.50
CA ALA A 10 -22.98 19.67 -17.40
C ALA A 10 -23.93 20.06 -16.27
N THR A 11 -25.16 20.49 -16.62
CA THR A 11 -26.20 20.82 -15.63
C THR A 11 -26.68 19.58 -14.86
N SER A 12 -26.85 18.44 -15.54
CA SER A 12 -27.23 17.17 -14.91
C SER A 12 -26.12 16.66 -13.99
N LEU A 13 -24.87 16.66 -14.45
CA LEU A 13 -23.71 16.24 -13.68
C LEU A 13 -23.47 17.13 -12.45
N ALA A 14 -23.68 18.44 -12.58
CA ALA A 14 -23.58 19.35 -11.45
C ALA A 14 -24.62 19.03 -10.36
N LYS A 15 -25.87 18.71 -10.74
CA LYS A 15 -26.90 18.28 -9.79
C LYS A 15 -26.55 16.96 -9.10
N GLN A 16 -26.02 15.99 -9.84
CA GLN A 16 -25.57 14.71 -9.27
C GLN A 16 -24.43 14.92 -8.27
N TYR A 17 -23.46 15.74 -8.61
CA TYR A 17 -22.38 16.12 -7.72
C TYR A 17 -22.90 16.74 -6.42
N ASP A 18 -23.80 17.73 -6.52
CA ASP A 18 -24.36 18.42 -5.35
C ASP A 18 -25.15 17.46 -4.44
N PHE A 19 -25.89 16.54 -5.02
CA PHE A 19 -26.61 15.50 -4.28
C PHE A 19 -25.66 14.56 -3.53
N LEU A 20 -24.63 14.05 -4.18
CA LEU A 20 -23.62 13.16 -3.58
C LEU A 20 -22.81 13.90 -2.50
N LYS A 21 -22.44 15.14 -2.75
CA LYS A 21 -21.74 15.98 -1.78
C LYS A 21 -22.61 16.27 -0.55
N GLY A 22 -23.90 16.49 -0.73
CA GLY A 22 -24.85 16.65 0.36
C GLY A 22 -24.93 15.41 1.26
N LYS A 23 -24.96 14.20 0.68
CA LYS A 23 -24.91 12.93 1.44
C LYS A 23 -23.62 12.74 2.23
N ARG A 24 -22.53 13.32 1.79
CA ARG A 24 -21.19 13.18 2.38
C ARG A 24 -20.94 14.13 3.56
N THR A 25 -21.82 15.10 3.82
CA THR A 25 -21.60 16.16 4.83
C THR A 25 -21.28 15.63 6.23
N THR A 26 -21.91 14.53 6.64
CA THR A 26 -21.63 13.91 7.96
C THR A 26 -20.21 13.34 8.02
N TRP A 27 -19.75 12.71 6.93
CA TRP A 27 -18.39 12.20 6.80
C TRP A 27 -17.36 13.32 6.81
N GLU A 28 -17.63 14.41 6.10
CA GLU A 28 -16.71 15.55 6.01
C GLU A 28 -16.43 16.20 7.37
N ARG A 29 -17.43 16.24 8.27
CA ARG A 29 -17.20 16.73 9.64
C ARG A 29 -16.22 15.86 10.41
N SER A 30 -16.42 14.56 10.36
CA SER A 30 -15.53 13.61 11.04
C SER A 30 -14.13 13.60 10.42
N TRP A 31 -14.03 13.64 9.08
CA TRP A 31 -12.73 13.72 8.41
C TRP A 31 -11.99 15.03 8.70
N GLN A 32 -12.72 16.15 8.80
CA GLN A 32 -12.13 17.44 9.17
C GLN A 32 -11.49 17.35 10.56
N GLU A 33 -12.22 16.81 11.54
CA GLU A 33 -11.72 16.63 12.90
C GLU A 33 -10.52 15.67 12.93
N ILE A 34 -10.61 14.52 12.27
CA ILE A 34 -9.49 13.57 12.15
C ILE A 34 -8.27 14.25 11.52
N ALA A 35 -8.47 15.01 10.44
CA ALA A 35 -7.38 15.68 9.77
C ALA A 35 -6.66 16.69 10.68
N GLU A 36 -7.40 17.44 11.49
CA GLU A 36 -6.83 18.41 12.45
C GLU A 36 -5.91 17.74 13.47
N TYR A 37 -6.20 16.50 13.87
CA TYR A 37 -5.33 15.73 14.78
C TYR A 37 -4.16 15.03 14.10
N VAL A 38 -4.33 14.44 12.90
CA VAL A 38 -3.32 13.53 12.33
C VAL A 38 -2.72 13.98 11.00
N LEU A 39 -3.46 14.75 10.18
CA LEU A 39 -3.04 15.25 8.88
C LEU A 39 -3.46 16.73 8.68
N PRO A 40 -2.99 17.66 9.53
CA PRO A 40 -3.46 19.04 9.50
C PRO A 40 -3.30 19.73 8.14
N HIS A 41 -2.30 19.34 7.34
CA HIS A 41 -2.13 19.84 5.97
C HIS A 41 -3.22 19.42 4.98
N ARG A 42 -4.08 18.43 5.34
CA ARG A 42 -5.22 17.94 4.55
C ARG A 42 -6.58 18.22 5.19
N SER A 43 -6.66 19.17 6.11
CA SER A 43 -7.87 19.55 6.82
C SER A 43 -8.73 20.56 6.04
N ASP A 44 -9.04 20.25 4.76
CA ASP A 44 -9.78 21.14 3.86
C ASP A 44 -11.15 20.57 3.46
N PHE A 45 -11.80 19.79 4.34
CA PHE A 45 -13.10 19.19 4.06
C PHE A 45 -14.25 20.16 4.27
N THR A 46 -14.30 20.83 5.41
CA THR A 46 -15.37 21.78 5.78
C THR A 46 -14.89 23.23 5.78
N SER A 47 -13.61 23.48 5.98
CA SER A 47 -12.98 24.80 5.95
C SER A 47 -11.89 24.83 4.88
N LYS A 48 -11.94 25.80 3.96
CA LYS A 48 -10.86 26.08 3.02
C LYS A 48 -9.90 27.07 3.66
N ARG A 49 -8.65 26.68 3.81
CA ARG A 49 -7.58 27.53 4.37
C ARG A 49 -6.56 27.89 3.30
N SER A 50 -5.83 28.97 3.53
CA SER A 50 -4.76 29.41 2.63
C SER A 50 -3.59 28.43 2.63
N LEU A 51 -2.87 28.33 1.51
CA LEU A 51 -1.65 27.53 1.43
C LEU A 51 -0.58 28.14 2.37
N GLY A 52 0.04 27.27 3.19
CA GLY A 52 1.05 27.68 4.16
C GLY A 52 0.51 28.23 5.49
N GLU A 53 -0.82 28.25 5.69
CA GLU A 53 -1.43 28.63 6.95
C GLU A 53 -1.10 27.62 8.06
N GLU A 54 -0.85 28.10 9.28
CA GLU A 54 -0.61 27.24 10.45
C GLU A 54 -1.89 26.46 10.79
N ARG A 55 -1.75 25.14 10.95
CA ARG A 55 -2.88 24.21 11.12
C ARG A 55 -2.74 23.30 12.34
N LEU A 56 -1.82 23.63 13.25
CA LEU A 56 -1.50 22.82 14.43
C LEU A 56 -2.17 23.32 15.72
N GLU A 57 -3.10 24.26 15.62
CA GLU A 57 -3.73 24.89 16.78
C GLU A 57 -4.43 23.91 17.73
N MET A 58 -4.96 22.80 17.19
CA MET A 58 -5.71 21.79 17.96
C MET A 58 -4.84 20.64 18.48
N ALA A 59 -3.59 20.54 18.03
CA ALA A 59 -2.72 19.40 18.36
C ALA A 59 -1.70 19.76 19.44
N PHE A 60 -2.03 19.52 20.70
CA PHE A 60 -1.10 19.68 21.84
C PHE A 60 -0.13 18.51 21.95
N GLU A 61 -0.50 17.34 21.37
CA GLU A 61 0.29 16.11 21.40
C GLU A 61 0.44 15.52 20.00
N GLY A 62 1.65 15.08 19.64
CA GLY A 62 1.99 14.64 18.28
C GLY A 62 2.06 13.13 18.08
N THR A 63 1.72 12.29 19.07
CA THR A 63 1.85 10.82 18.96
C THR A 63 0.98 10.27 17.84
N ALA A 64 -0.26 10.73 17.70
CA ALA A 64 -1.17 10.26 16.67
C ALA A 64 -0.63 10.55 15.24
N MET A 65 -0.11 11.76 15.00
CA MET A 65 0.52 12.13 13.71
C MET A 65 1.73 11.25 13.39
N ARG A 66 2.59 11.00 14.38
CA ARG A 66 3.78 10.15 14.22
C ARG A 66 3.39 8.69 14.01
N SER A 67 2.39 8.21 14.75
CA SER A 67 1.89 6.85 14.65
C SER A 67 1.25 6.56 13.30
N LEU A 68 0.46 7.49 12.75
CA LEU A 68 -0.09 7.36 11.39
C LEU A 68 1.01 7.29 10.31
N LYS A 69 2.05 8.10 10.41
CA LYS A 69 3.18 8.04 9.46
C LYS A 69 3.93 6.71 9.54
N ARG A 70 4.16 6.21 10.75
CA ARG A 70 4.78 4.89 10.98
C ARG A 70 3.90 3.78 10.44
N PHE A 71 2.61 3.82 10.72
CA PHE A 71 1.61 2.91 10.15
C PHE A 71 1.69 2.86 8.63
N ALA A 72 1.61 4.02 7.94
CA ALA A 72 1.67 4.08 6.49
C ALA A 72 2.99 3.54 5.92
N SER A 73 4.14 3.83 6.59
CA SER A 73 5.44 3.28 6.22
C SER A 73 5.50 1.75 6.38
N ASN A 74 4.98 1.24 7.48
CA ASN A 74 4.99 -0.20 7.76
C ASN A 74 4.07 -0.96 6.82
N ILE A 75 2.87 -0.44 6.57
CA ILE A 75 1.94 -1.00 5.59
C ILE A 75 2.56 -0.98 4.19
N HIS A 76 3.22 0.11 3.78
CA HIS A 76 3.95 0.16 2.51
C HIS A 76 5.02 -0.94 2.42
N ASN A 77 5.78 -1.16 3.48
CA ASN A 77 6.82 -2.20 3.50
C ASN A 77 6.25 -3.63 3.49
N VAL A 78 5.05 -3.84 4.04
CA VAL A 78 4.39 -5.15 4.05
C VAL A 78 3.75 -5.47 2.71
N PHE A 79 3.06 -4.51 2.08
CA PHE A 79 2.29 -4.74 0.85
C PHE A 79 3.08 -4.52 -0.43
N THR A 80 3.86 -3.44 -0.48
CA THR A 80 4.52 -2.95 -1.69
C THR A 80 5.98 -2.60 -1.42
N PRO A 81 6.80 -3.55 -0.89
CA PRO A 81 8.18 -3.27 -0.53
C PRO A 81 8.99 -2.85 -1.74
N MET A 82 9.86 -1.84 -1.55
CA MET A 82 10.80 -1.44 -2.58
C MET A 82 11.86 -2.52 -2.79
N GLY A 83 12.04 -2.97 -4.03
CA GLY A 83 13.12 -3.90 -4.39
C GLY A 83 12.84 -5.39 -4.16
N ALA A 84 11.82 -5.78 -3.39
CA ALA A 84 11.39 -7.16 -3.26
C ALA A 84 10.27 -7.52 -4.25
N GLU A 85 10.08 -8.81 -4.50
CA GLU A 85 8.91 -9.30 -5.23
C GLU A 85 7.75 -9.40 -4.26
N TRP A 86 6.66 -8.71 -4.55
CA TRP A 86 5.48 -8.68 -3.70
C TRP A 86 4.23 -9.20 -4.42
N PHE A 87 4.34 -9.46 -5.72
CA PHE A 87 3.31 -10.13 -6.51
C PHE A 87 3.93 -10.91 -7.65
N ARG A 88 3.20 -11.88 -8.17
CA ARG A 88 3.45 -12.55 -9.44
C ARG A 88 2.13 -12.74 -10.20
N LEU A 89 2.23 -12.86 -11.50
CA LEU A 89 1.09 -13.19 -12.34
C LEU A 89 0.94 -14.70 -12.47
N THR A 90 -0.29 -15.19 -12.48
CA THR A 90 -0.66 -16.60 -12.63
C THR A 90 -1.93 -16.70 -13.48
N THR A 91 -2.18 -17.81 -14.10
CA THR A 91 -3.47 -18.07 -14.77
C THR A 91 -4.58 -18.37 -13.77
N GLY A 92 -4.22 -18.83 -12.56
CA GLY A 92 -5.13 -19.39 -11.57
C GLY A 92 -5.61 -20.81 -11.90
N HIS A 93 -5.06 -21.44 -12.96
CA HIS A 93 -5.28 -22.83 -13.33
C HIS A 93 -3.94 -23.57 -13.30
N PRO A 94 -3.70 -24.46 -12.32
CA PRO A 94 -2.40 -25.13 -12.15
C PRO A 94 -1.92 -25.89 -13.41
N MET A 95 -2.83 -26.40 -14.24
CA MET A 95 -2.46 -27.10 -15.47
C MET A 95 -1.91 -26.15 -16.55
N LEU A 96 -2.39 -24.90 -16.61
CA LEU A 96 -1.89 -23.88 -17.53
C LEU A 96 -0.59 -23.26 -17.01
N ASP A 97 -0.50 -23.03 -15.71
CA ASP A 97 0.72 -22.49 -15.09
C ASP A 97 1.93 -23.42 -15.25
N ASN A 98 1.70 -24.74 -15.42
CA ASN A 98 2.74 -25.73 -15.69
C ASN A 98 3.23 -25.72 -17.15
N GLN A 99 2.55 -25.05 -18.08
CA GLN A 99 3.00 -24.92 -19.46
C GLN A 99 4.13 -23.90 -19.55
N ARG A 100 5.31 -24.33 -20.00
CA ARG A 100 6.54 -23.51 -19.96
C ARG A 100 6.40 -22.16 -20.66
N HIS A 101 5.77 -22.11 -21.84
CA HIS A 101 5.64 -20.86 -22.58
C HIS A 101 4.75 -19.84 -21.86
N ILE A 102 3.68 -20.30 -21.19
CA ILE A 102 2.79 -19.47 -20.37
C ILE A 102 3.54 -19.00 -19.11
N ALA A 103 4.21 -19.92 -18.41
CA ALA A 103 4.95 -19.60 -17.20
C ALA A 103 6.06 -18.56 -17.46
N LEU A 104 6.81 -18.70 -18.57
CA LEU A 104 7.84 -17.73 -18.96
C LEU A 104 7.24 -16.37 -19.33
N TRP A 105 6.14 -16.34 -20.06
CA TRP A 105 5.46 -15.08 -20.38
C TRP A 105 4.96 -14.35 -19.12
N LEU A 106 4.35 -15.08 -18.18
CA LEU A 106 3.87 -14.53 -16.90
C LEU A 106 5.03 -14.01 -16.04
N GLU A 107 6.18 -14.72 -16.03
CA GLU A 107 7.39 -14.27 -15.34
C GLU A 107 7.93 -12.98 -15.96
N ASP A 108 8.05 -12.92 -17.28
CA ASP A 108 8.52 -11.73 -18.01
C ASP A 108 7.56 -10.55 -17.83
N ALA A 109 6.24 -10.78 -17.94
CA ALA A 109 5.22 -9.76 -17.71
C ALA A 109 5.28 -9.22 -16.26
N THR A 110 5.43 -10.11 -15.26
CA THR A 110 5.63 -9.72 -13.86
C THR A 110 6.85 -8.83 -13.69
N ARG A 111 7.98 -9.21 -14.29
CA ARG A 111 9.24 -8.46 -14.24
C ARG A 111 9.10 -7.08 -14.87
N ILE A 112 8.44 -6.99 -16.04
CA ILE A 112 8.23 -5.71 -16.75
C ILE A 112 7.30 -4.80 -15.96
N ILE A 113 6.18 -5.31 -15.45
CA ILE A 113 5.25 -4.52 -14.62
C ILE A 113 5.98 -3.99 -13.38
N LYS A 114 6.70 -4.85 -12.66
CA LYS A 114 7.50 -4.46 -11.49
C LYS A 114 8.54 -3.39 -11.82
N PHE A 115 9.22 -3.52 -12.95
CA PHE A 115 10.18 -2.52 -13.43
C PHE A 115 9.51 -1.15 -13.61
N HIS A 116 8.33 -1.11 -14.24
CA HIS A 116 7.59 0.14 -14.44
C HIS A 116 7.07 0.73 -13.12
N LEU A 117 6.59 -0.08 -12.18
CA LEU A 117 6.20 0.36 -10.85
C LEU A 117 7.38 0.97 -10.06
N SER A 118 8.56 0.39 -10.18
CA SER A 118 9.76 0.79 -9.43
C SER A 118 10.45 2.04 -9.99
N ARG A 119 10.12 2.47 -11.23
CA ARG A 119 10.74 3.65 -11.85
C ARG A 119 10.35 4.93 -11.11
N PRO A 120 11.29 5.84 -10.82
CA PRO A 120 10.95 7.14 -10.22
C PRO A 120 9.94 7.96 -11.06
N SER A 121 10.02 7.84 -12.41
CA SER A 121 9.11 8.51 -13.33
C SER A 121 7.65 8.05 -13.23
N SER A 122 7.40 6.84 -12.74
CA SER A 122 6.04 6.34 -12.50
C SER A 122 5.37 6.99 -11.29
N ASN A 123 6.14 7.45 -10.31
CA ASN A 123 5.68 8.01 -9.04
C ASN A 123 4.84 7.04 -8.18
N PHE A 124 4.95 5.72 -8.42
CA PHE A 124 4.12 4.71 -7.74
C PHE A 124 4.32 4.72 -6.23
N HIS A 125 5.56 4.59 -5.74
CA HIS A 125 5.84 4.48 -4.31
C HIS A 125 5.45 5.73 -3.52
N SER A 126 5.57 6.92 -4.12
CA SER A 126 5.10 8.16 -3.51
C SER A 126 3.57 8.20 -3.44
N ALA A 127 2.88 7.84 -4.53
CA ALA A 127 1.43 7.84 -4.60
C ALA A 127 0.80 6.81 -3.64
N ILE A 128 1.34 5.59 -3.59
CA ILE A 128 0.83 4.53 -2.72
C ILE A 128 1.07 4.85 -1.23
N TYR A 129 2.20 5.46 -0.87
CA TYR A 129 2.44 5.92 0.50
C TYR A 129 1.43 7.00 0.92
N GLN A 130 1.13 7.96 0.03
CA GLN A 130 0.12 8.98 0.28
C GLN A 130 -1.28 8.37 0.41
N TYR A 131 -1.58 7.33 -0.37
CA TYR A 131 -2.80 6.55 -0.22
C TYR A 131 -2.89 5.89 1.17
N TYR A 132 -1.82 5.23 1.65
CA TYR A 132 -1.83 4.59 2.98
C TYR A 132 -2.02 5.59 4.11
N LEU A 133 -1.51 6.81 3.98
CA LEU A 133 -1.81 7.89 4.92
C LEU A 133 -3.31 8.25 4.94
N GLU A 134 -3.95 8.34 3.77
CA GLU A 134 -5.38 8.64 3.68
C GLU A 134 -6.26 7.47 4.13
N ALA A 135 -5.91 6.25 3.73
CA ALA A 135 -6.60 5.05 4.18
C ALA A 135 -6.52 4.89 5.70
N GLY A 136 -5.36 5.14 6.30
CA GLY A 136 -5.18 5.14 7.74
C GLY A 136 -5.96 6.23 8.46
N ALA A 137 -6.00 7.44 7.91
CA ALA A 137 -6.71 8.57 8.52
C ALA A 137 -8.21 8.52 8.26
N PHE A 138 -8.61 8.51 6.98
CA PHE A 138 -10.00 8.71 6.55
C PHE A 138 -10.72 7.41 6.21
N GLY A 139 -9.98 6.31 6.05
CA GLY A 139 -10.51 5.01 5.68
C GLY A 139 -10.76 4.81 4.18
N THR A 140 -10.52 5.81 3.36
CA THR A 140 -10.66 5.75 1.90
C THR A 140 -9.57 6.60 1.26
N GLY A 141 -8.94 6.07 0.23
CA GLY A 141 -7.98 6.80 -0.57
C GLY A 141 -8.25 6.63 -2.07
N VAL A 142 -7.73 7.54 -2.88
CA VAL A 142 -7.98 7.60 -4.32
C VAL A 142 -6.66 7.70 -5.07
N ILE A 143 -6.35 6.68 -5.88
CA ILE A 143 -5.22 6.68 -6.80
C ILE A 143 -5.75 6.82 -8.23
N PHE A 144 -5.11 7.66 -9.00
CA PHE A 144 -5.35 7.81 -10.43
C PHE A 144 -4.16 7.25 -11.22
N VAL A 145 -4.44 6.37 -12.17
CA VAL A 145 -3.42 5.77 -13.03
C VAL A 145 -3.63 6.25 -14.46
N GLU A 146 -2.70 7.06 -14.91
CA GLU A 146 -2.70 7.69 -16.22
C GLU A 146 -1.61 7.08 -17.11
N ASP A 147 -1.92 6.96 -18.41
CA ASP A 147 -0.92 6.64 -19.43
C ASP A 147 -0.29 7.94 -19.92
N VAL A 148 0.97 8.18 -19.55
CA VAL A 148 1.69 9.38 -19.97
C VAL A 148 2.61 9.03 -21.13
N PRO A 149 2.46 9.68 -22.31
CA PRO A 149 3.30 9.43 -23.47
C PRO A 149 4.80 9.52 -23.13
N GLY A 150 5.57 8.49 -23.47
CA GLY A 150 7.01 8.41 -23.21
C GLY A 150 7.41 7.99 -21.78
N VAL A 151 6.48 7.97 -20.83
CA VAL A 151 6.70 7.52 -19.45
C VAL A 151 6.01 6.16 -19.21
N GLY A 152 4.83 5.97 -19.78
CA GLY A 152 3.93 4.85 -19.52
C GLY A 152 3.04 5.08 -18.30
N PRO A 153 2.76 4.04 -17.48
CA PRO A 153 1.91 4.18 -16.32
C PRO A 153 2.46 5.19 -15.32
N HIS A 154 1.66 6.19 -14.97
CA HIS A 154 1.99 7.22 -13.98
C HIS A 154 0.91 7.28 -12.90
N TYR A 155 1.32 7.30 -11.63
CA TYR A 155 0.43 7.18 -10.47
C TYR A 155 0.37 8.51 -9.72
N ARG A 156 -0.86 8.92 -9.38
CA ARG A 156 -1.11 10.12 -8.55
C ARG A 156 -2.12 9.78 -7.47
N ASN A 157 -1.81 10.13 -6.24
CA ASN A 157 -2.80 10.15 -5.18
C ASN A 157 -3.54 11.48 -5.24
N PHE A 158 -4.87 11.44 -5.17
CA PHE A 158 -5.70 12.64 -5.06
C PHE A 158 -6.34 12.71 -3.69
N PRO A 159 -6.28 13.88 -3.03
CA PRO A 159 -6.90 14.04 -1.72
C PRO A 159 -8.39 13.68 -1.74
N LEU A 160 -8.84 12.97 -0.72
CA LEU A 160 -10.25 12.59 -0.59
C LEU A 160 -11.18 13.81 -0.52
N SER A 161 -10.68 14.97 -0.04
CA SER A 161 -11.40 16.26 -0.05
C SER A 161 -11.86 16.65 -1.45
N ASP A 162 -11.05 16.36 -2.47
CA ASP A 162 -11.29 16.74 -3.85
C ASP A 162 -12.16 15.74 -4.61
N CYS A 163 -12.33 14.52 -4.07
CA CYS A 163 -12.99 13.42 -4.75
C CYS A 163 -14.34 13.08 -4.09
N VAL A 164 -15.43 13.11 -4.85
CA VAL A 164 -16.76 12.63 -4.44
C VAL A 164 -17.03 11.33 -5.16
N LEU A 165 -17.34 10.28 -4.39
CA LEU A 165 -17.46 8.91 -4.87
C LEU A 165 -18.90 8.46 -4.87
N ALA A 166 -19.26 7.60 -5.85
CA ALA A 166 -20.50 6.86 -5.83
C ALA A 166 -20.23 5.38 -6.15
N ALA A 167 -21.11 4.52 -5.68
CA ALA A 167 -21.00 3.08 -5.86
C ALA A 167 -22.21 2.55 -6.64
N GLY A 168 -21.95 1.55 -7.46
CA GLY A 168 -22.97 0.77 -8.17
C GLY A 168 -23.74 -0.20 -7.27
N GLY A 169 -24.53 -1.08 -7.87
CA GLY A 169 -25.40 -2.02 -7.16
C GLY A 169 -24.67 -3.02 -6.26
N GLU A 170 -23.45 -3.40 -6.61
CA GLU A 170 -22.59 -4.29 -5.83
C GLU A 170 -21.73 -3.55 -4.80
N MET A 171 -21.99 -2.27 -4.58
CA MET A 171 -21.24 -1.41 -3.68
C MET A 171 -19.75 -1.24 -4.07
N GLU A 172 -19.41 -1.53 -5.30
CA GLU A 172 -18.11 -1.17 -5.89
C GLU A 172 -18.14 0.30 -6.33
N ILE A 173 -17.04 1.01 -6.07
CA ILE A 173 -16.92 2.41 -6.45
C ILE A 173 -16.62 2.47 -7.94
N ASP A 174 -17.62 2.85 -8.71
CA ASP A 174 -17.59 2.92 -10.17
C ASP A 174 -17.67 4.34 -10.73
N THR A 175 -18.02 5.30 -9.90
CA THR A 175 -18.23 6.70 -10.29
C THR A 175 -17.44 7.65 -9.40
N VAL A 176 -16.66 8.52 -10.04
CA VAL A 176 -15.80 9.50 -9.36
C VAL A 176 -16.00 10.89 -9.95
N PHE A 177 -16.26 11.86 -9.09
CA PHE A 177 -16.16 13.28 -9.38
C PHE A 177 -14.92 13.83 -8.67
N ARG A 178 -13.98 14.38 -9.41
CA ARG A 178 -12.82 15.06 -8.85
C ARG A 178 -12.86 16.53 -9.20
N VAL A 179 -12.84 17.39 -8.18
CA VAL A 179 -12.75 18.85 -8.35
C VAL A 179 -11.30 19.30 -8.16
N TYR A 180 -10.82 20.12 -9.06
CA TYR A 180 -9.48 20.68 -8.97
C TYR A 180 -9.44 22.07 -9.59
N LYS A 181 -8.48 22.89 -9.15
CA LYS A 181 -8.32 24.25 -9.64
C LYS A 181 -7.35 24.31 -10.80
N GLN A 182 -7.66 25.12 -11.79
CA GLN A 182 -6.75 25.47 -12.89
C GLN A 182 -6.79 26.96 -13.16
N THR A 183 -5.63 27.52 -13.54
CA THR A 183 -5.57 28.93 -13.95
C THR A 183 -6.20 29.14 -15.33
N ALA A 184 -6.64 30.35 -15.63
CA ALA A 184 -7.20 30.68 -16.96
C ALA A 184 -6.21 30.31 -18.08
N LYS A 185 -4.92 30.55 -17.88
CA LYS A 185 -3.84 30.20 -18.81
C LYS A 185 -3.75 28.69 -19.05
N ASP A 186 -3.80 27.89 -17.98
CA ASP A 186 -3.71 26.42 -18.07
C ASP A 186 -4.95 25.84 -18.76
N LEU A 187 -6.12 26.44 -18.52
CA LEU A 187 -7.36 26.03 -19.20
C LEU A 187 -7.26 26.19 -20.71
N VAL A 188 -6.74 27.34 -21.18
CA VAL A 188 -6.57 27.60 -22.62
C VAL A 188 -5.48 26.71 -23.22
N SER A 189 -4.45 26.33 -22.47
CA SER A 189 -3.40 25.44 -22.95
C SER A 189 -3.87 23.98 -23.06
N ARG A 190 -4.79 23.56 -22.18
CA ARG A 190 -5.26 22.17 -22.09
C ARG A 190 -6.51 21.89 -22.91
N PHE A 191 -7.42 22.85 -22.97
CA PHE A 191 -8.70 22.72 -23.66
C PHE A 191 -8.75 23.70 -24.84
N SER A 192 -9.47 23.33 -25.92
CA SER A 192 -9.65 24.24 -27.04
C SER A 192 -10.35 25.53 -26.59
N PRO A 193 -9.89 26.72 -27.06
CA PRO A 193 -10.55 27.99 -26.74
C PRO A 193 -12.04 28.03 -27.10
N ASP A 194 -12.47 27.26 -28.13
CA ASP A 194 -13.86 27.20 -28.58
C ASP A 194 -14.84 26.58 -27.57
N VAL A 195 -14.33 25.71 -26.72
CA VAL A 195 -15.15 25.06 -25.66
C VAL A 195 -15.11 25.83 -24.36
N LEU A 196 -14.23 26.80 -24.21
CA LEU A 196 -14.10 27.61 -23.01
C LEU A 196 -15.09 28.78 -23.00
N PRO A 197 -15.53 29.25 -21.83
CA PRO A 197 -16.26 30.51 -21.71
C PRO A 197 -15.43 31.71 -22.22
N GLU A 198 -16.06 32.67 -22.88
CA GLU A 198 -15.37 33.85 -23.42
C GLU A 198 -14.62 34.68 -22.37
N ASP A 199 -15.19 34.80 -21.17
CA ASP A 199 -14.56 35.51 -20.06
C ASP A 199 -13.25 34.85 -19.59
N VAL A 200 -13.16 33.51 -19.58
CA VAL A 200 -11.94 32.78 -19.28
C VAL A 200 -10.87 33.00 -20.36
N VAL A 201 -11.27 32.94 -21.64
CA VAL A 201 -10.36 33.16 -22.77
C VAL A 201 -9.81 34.59 -22.76
N LYS A 202 -10.67 35.59 -22.50
CA LYS A 202 -10.26 37.00 -22.39
C LYS A 202 -9.29 37.22 -21.23
N LYS A 203 -9.55 36.58 -20.05
CA LYS A 203 -8.67 36.67 -18.87
C LYS A 203 -7.34 35.97 -19.09
N ALA A 204 -7.32 34.85 -19.80
CA ALA A 204 -6.09 34.12 -20.11
C ALA A 204 -5.06 34.94 -20.93
N SER A 205 -5.54 35.90 -21.73
CA SER A 205 -4.71 36.79 -22.53
C SER A 205 -4.38 38.14 -21.84
N GLY A 206 -4.89 38.38 -20.63
CA GLY A 206 -4.73 39.64 -19.91
C GLY A 206 -4.04 39.48 -18.55
N ASP A 207 -4.10 40.53 -17.73
CA ASP A 207 -3.48 40.59 -16.40
C ASP A 207 -4.04 39.56 -15.40
N LYS A 208 -5.19 38.96 -15.68
CA LYS A 208 -5.87 37.96 -14.84
C LYS A 208 -5.63 36.52 -15.28
N MET A 209 -4.54 36.25 -16.01
CA MET A 209 -4.22 34.90 -16.51
C MET A 209 -4.02 33.85 -15.42
N LEU A 210 -3.71 34.26 -14.17
CA LEU A 210 -3.53 33.39 -13.01
C LEU A 210 -4.81 33.22 -12.16
N GLU A 211 -5.95 33.78 -12.61
CA GLU A 211 -7.23 33.55 -11.92
C GLU A 211 -7.62 32.08 -11.98
N GLU A 212 -7.95 31.49 -10.81
CA GLU A 212 -8.26 30.07 -10.69
C GLU A 212 -9.74 29.77 -10.91
N TYR A 213 -9.99 28.66 -11.58
CA TYR A 213 -11.33 28.14 -11.87
C TYR A 213 -11.43 26.68 -11.41
N ASP A 214 -12.56 26.33 -10.81
CA ASP A 214 -12.85 24.96 -10.42
C ASP A 214 -13.29 24.14 -11.65
N VAL A 215 -12.53 23.10 -11.96
CA VAL A 215 -12.83 22.11 -13.00
C VAL A 215 -13.18 20.79 -12.34
N THR A 216 -14.25 20.17 -12.80
CA THR A 216 -14.65 18.85 -12.32
C THR A 216 -14.35 17.82 -13.41
N HIS A 217 -13.57 16.80 -13.05
CA HIS A 217 -13.38 15.61 -13.85
C HIS A 217 -14.33 14.51 -13.34
N TYR A 218 -15.20 14.06 -14.21
CA TYR A 218 -16.17 13.00 -13.96
C TYR A 218 -15.81 11.76 -14.74
N VAL A 219 -15.77 10.61 -14.06
CA VAL A 219 -15.60 9.30 -14.68
C VAL A 219 -16.64 8.34 -14.11
N ALA A 220 -17.35 7.65 -15.00
CA ALA A 220 -18.38 6.68 -14.65
C ALA A 220 -18.57 5.64 -15.78
N PRO A 221 -19.23 4.49 -15.48
CA PRO A 221 -19.59 3.52 -16.50
C PRO A 221 -20.47 4.11 -17.61
N ALA A 222 -20.16 3.77 -18.86
CA ALA A 222 -20.86 4.30 -20.02
C ALA A 222 -22.36 3.97 -20.04
N TRP A 223 -22.74 2.81 -19.48
CA TRP A 223 -24.15 2.40 -19.43
C TRP A 223 -25.06 3.36 -18.64
N LEU A 224 -24.50 4.15 -17.72
CA LEU A 224 -25.26 5.21 -16.99
C LEU A 224 -25.68 6.35 -17.92
N HIS A 225 -25.06 6.51 -19.07
CA HIS A 225 -25.24 7.62 -19.99
C HIS A 225 -25.62 7.19 -21.42
N GLN A 226 -26.11 5.96 -21.63
CA GLN A 226 -26.42 5.41 -22.95
C GLN A 226 -27.24 6.32 -23.85
N ASN A 227 -28.19 7.06 -23.28
CA ASN A 227 -29.05 7.98 -24.02
C ASN A 227 -28.35 9.25 -24.50
N MET A 228 -27.15 9.53 -24.01
CA MET A 228 -26.37 10.76 -24.31
C MET A 228 -25.12 10.46 -25.09
N LEU A 229 -24.75 9.17 -25.23
CA LEU A 229 -23.55 8.76 -25.93
C LEU A 229 -23.78 8.65 -27.43
N PRO A 230 -22.79 8.97 -28.27
CA PRO A 230 -22.80 8.67 -29.70
C PRO A 230 -23.05 7.17 -29.95
N ALA A 231 -23.67 6.83 -31.07
CA ALA A 231 -23.97 5.44 -31.42
C ALA A 231 -22.70 4.58 -31.65
N ASP A 232 -21.59 5.21 -31.95
CA ASP A 232 -20.26 4.62 -32.15
C ASP A 232 -19.36 4.65 -30.90
N TRP A 233 -19.97 4.89 -29.72
CA TRP A 233 -19.23 4.89 -28.47
C TRP A 233 -18.68 3.51 -28.12
N MET A 234 -17.36 3.40 -27.99
CA MET A 234 -16.69 2.10 -27.79
C MET A 234 -16.12 1.92 -26.36
N TRP A 235 -16.00 2.99 -25.57
CA TRP A 235 -15.36 2.92 -24.25
C TRP A 235 -16.34 2.49 -23.15
N PRO A 236 -15.96 1.53 -22.28
CA PRO A 236 -16.75 1.13 -21.13
C PRO A 236 -16.98 2.25 -20.11
N TYR A 237 -16.05 3.21 -20.01
CA TYR A 237 -16.14 4.33 -19.07
C TYR A 237 -16.14 5.66 -19.82
N VAL A 238 -16.98 6.57 -19.36
CA VAL A 238 -17.06 7.96 -19.85
C VAL A 238 -16.15 8.83 -19.00
N SER A 239 -15.44 9.76 -19.64
CA SER A 239 -14.58 10.77 -19.02
C SER A 239 -15.00 12.16 -19.46
N ILE A 240 -15.45 12.99 -18.54
CA ILE A 240 -15.98 14.33 -18.83
C ILE A 240 -15.30 15.35 -17.93
N HIS A 241 -14.68 16.35 -18.55
CA HIS A 241 -14.23 17.54 -17.83
C HIS A 241 -15.28 18.65 -18.03
N PHE A 242 -15.75 19.24 -16.93
CA PHE A 242 -16.72 20.31 -17.00
C PHE A 242 -16.51 21.37 -15.92
N MET A 243 -16.95 22.57 -16.17
CA MET A 243 -17.02 23.67 -15.20
C MET A 243 -18.41 23.71 -14.60
N LYS A 244 -18.48 23.42 -13.29
CA LYS A 244 -19.76 23.35 -12.58
C LYS A 244 -20.50 24.68 -12.55
N ASP A 245 -19.81 25.78 -12.23
CA ASP A 245 -20.41 27.11 -12.07
C ASP A 245 -20.95 27.65 -13.40
N GLN A 246 -20.23 27.42 -14.48
CA GLN A 246 -20.58 27.88 -15.81
C GLN A 246 -21.45 26.87 -16.58
N LYS A 247 -21.63 25.66 -16.02
CA LYS A 247 -22.40 24.55 -16.61
C LYS A 247 -21.99 24.24 -18.04
N LYS A 248 -20.68 24.16 -18.27
CA LYS A 248 -20.10 23.94 -19.58
C LYS A 248 -19.17 22.74 -19.61
N VAL A 249 -19.34 21.84 -20.58
CA VAL A 249 -18.44 20.72 -20.84
C VAL A 249 -17.21 21.25 -21.55
N LEU A 250 -16.02 20.88 -21.05
CA LEU A 250 -14.72 21.24 -21.61
C LEU A 250 -14.13 20.14 -22.49
N SER A 251 -14.32 18.89 -22.08
CA SER A 251 -13.79 17.73 -22.78
C SER A 251 -14.68 16.53 -22.54
N PHE A 252 -14.82 15.71 -23.57
CA PHE A 252 -15.58 14.48 -23.57
C PHE A 252 -14.74 13.36 -24.16
N GLY A 253 -14.54 12.28 -23.42
CA GLY A 253 -13.72 11.14 -23.82
C GLY A 253 -14.09 9.89 -23.03
N GLY A 254 -13.31 8.82 -23.18
CA GLY A 254 -13.55 7.55 -22.50
C GLY A 254 -12.28 6.82 -22.10
N TYR A 255 -12.46 5.81 -21.27
CA TYR A 255 -11.44 4.89 -20.84
C TYR A 255 -11.90 3.45 -21.04
N ASP A 256 -10.99 2.58 -21.42
CA ASP A 256 -11.26 1.14 -21.50
C ASP A 256 -11.38 0.49 -20.10
N ASN A 257 -10.64 1.02 -19.14
CA ASN A 257 -10.67 0.57 -17.74
C ASN A 257 -10.77 1.78 -16.82
N MET A 258 -11.37 1.61 -15.64
CA MET A 258 -11.49 2.67 -14.63
C MET A 258 -10.10 3.22 -14.26
N PRO A 259 -9.82 4.52 -14.49
CA PRO A 259 -8.52 5.12 -14.17
C PRO A 259 -8.38 5.50 -12.69
N TYR A 260 -9.51 5.67 -11.98
CA TYR A 260 -9.53 5.95 -10.55
C TYR A 260 -9.66 4.65 -9.77
N ILE A 261 -8.70 4.37 -8.92
CA ILE A 261 -8.70 3.23 -8.01
C ILE A 261 -9.01 3.78 -6.62
N CYS A 262 -10.21 3.48 -6.15
CA CYS A 262 -10.75 3.96 -4.90
C CYS A 262 -10.89 2.78 -3.94
N ALA A 263 -9.96 2.65 -3.00
CA ALA A 263 -9.97 1.53 -2.09
C ALA A 263 -10.25 1.98 -0.65
N ARG A 264 -10.87 1.10 0.11
CA ARG A 264 -11.35 1.33 1.48
C ARG A 264 -10.57 0.46 2.46
N TRP A 265 -10.26 1.02 3.62
CA TRP A 265 -9.59 0.27 4.68
C TRP A 265 -10.57 -0.72 5.32
N GLU A 266 -11.65 -0.23 5.88
CA GLU A 266 -12.73 -1.04 6.41
C GLU A 266 -14.07 -0.53 5.85
N ARG A 267 -14.96 -1.45 5.47
CA ARG A 267 -16.25 -1.14 4.86
C ARG A 267 -17.39 -1.70 5.68
N SER A 268 -18.39 -0.88 5.90
CA SER A 268 -19.71 -1.32 6.35
C SER A 268 -20.63 -1.53 5.13
N ASP A 269 -21.54 -2.51 5.19
CA ASP A 269 -22.32 -3.01 4.04
C ASP A 269 -23.15 -1.96 3.28
N ARG A 270 -23.49 -0.86 3.91
CA ARG A 270 -24.33 0.19 3.29
C ARG A 270 -23.60 1.50 3.05
N GLU A 271 -22.28 1.52 3.27
CA GLU A 271 -21.50 2.74 3.22
C GLU A 271 -20.59 2.74 2.00
N ILE A 272 -20.54 3.88 1.31
CA ILE A 272 -19.65 4.08 0.16
C ILE A 272 -18.22 4.28 0.63
N TYR A 273 -18.04 5.08 1.68
CA TYR A 273 -16.73 5.40 2.25
C TYR A 273 -16.36 4.41 3.35
N GLY A 274 -15.08 4.09 3.43
CA GLY A 274 -14.54 3.24 4.49
C GLY A 274 -14.18 4.01 5.75
N ARG A 275 -13.88 3.26 6.83
CA ARG A 275 -13.29 3.79 8.06
C ARG A 275 -11.85 3.31 8.21
N GLY A 276 -10.97 4.19 8.63
CA GLY A 276 -9.59 3.87 8.94
C GLY A 276 -9.39 3.64 10.44
N PRO A 277 -8.22 3.12 10.84
CA PRO A 277 -7.90 2.91 12.25
C PRO A 277 -7.99 4.19 13.09
N THR A 278 -7.78 5.36 12.48
CA THR A 278 -7.92 6.65 13.18
C THR A 278 -9.33 6.90 13.72
N TRP A 279 -10.38 6.32 13.09
CA TRP A 279 -11.75 6.46 13.57
C TRP A 279 -11.95 5.81 14.95
N GLU A 280 -11.33 4.67 15.18
CA GLU A 280 -11.44 3.92 16.43
C GLU A 280 -10.68 4.62 17.57
N ILE A 281 -9.53 5.20 17.27
CA ILE A 281 -8.68 5.88 18.26
C ILE A 281 -9.00 7.37 18.42
N LEU A 282 -9.99 7.92 17.70
CA LEU A 282 -10.38 9.32 17.81
C LEU A 282 -10.76 9.74 19.24
N PRO A 283 -11.50 8.93 20.03
CA PRO A 283 -11.76 9.24 21.44
C PRO A 283 -10.47 9.39 22.27
N ASP A 284 -9.49 8.52 22.06
CA ASP A 284 -8.22 8.56 22.77
C ASP A 284 -7.39 9.79 22.38
N MET A 285 -7.44 10.18 21.11
CA MET A 285 -6.78 11.41 20.62
C MET A 285 -7.39 12.67 21.24
N ARG A 286 -8.71 12.74 21.37
CA ARG A 286 -9.39 13.84 22.06
C ARG A 286 -8.94 13.90 23.52
N LEU A 287 -8.97 12.75 24.18
CA LEU A 287 -8.63 12.65 25.61
C LEU A 287 -7.16 13.02 25.87
N ILE A 288 -6.21 12.50 25.07
CA ILE A 288 -4.79 12.79 25.28
C ILE A 288 -4.48 14.28 25.07
N ASN A 289 -5.13 14.94 24.09
CA ASN A 289 -4.95 16.38 23.88
C ASN A 289 -5.47 17.21 25.05
N GLU A 290 -6.62 16.86 25.63
CA GLU A 290 -7.14 17.54 26.83
C GLU A 290 -6.28 17.27 28.06
N VAL A 291 -5.83 16.03 28.25
CA VAL A 291 -4.91 15.67 29.35
C VAL A 291 -3.62 16.47 29.24
N GLU A 292 -3.01 16.54 28.06
CA GLU A 292 -1.77 17.28 27.84
C GLU A 292 -1.93 18.78 28.08
N LYS A 293 -3.04 19.37 27.60
CA LYS A 293 -3.38 20.76 27.83
C LYS A 293 -3.54 21.08 29.34
N VAL A 294 -4.21 20.20 30.10
CA VAL A 294 -4.37 20.35 31.54
C VAL A 294 -3.03 20.13 32.27
N TYR A 295 -2.24 19.15 31.82
CA TYR A 295 -0.91 18.88 32.33
C TYR A 295 0.01 20.08 32.18
N LEU A 296 0.10 20.67 30.99
CA LEU A 296 0.89 21.87 30.73
C LEU A 296 0.48 23.04 31.63
N LYS A 297 -0.84 23.27 31.78
CA LYS A 297 -1.35 24.30 32.72
C LYS A 297 -0.98 23.98 34.16
N GLY A 298 -1.02 22.71 34.57
CA GLY A 298 -0.61 22.28 35.90
C GLY A 298 0.87 22.52 36.15
N VAL A 299 1.73 22.19 35.17
CA VAL A 299 3.18 22.43 35.21
C VAL A 299 3.47 23.93 35.27
N GLN A 300 2.82 24.75 34.44
CA GLN A 300 2.95 26.20 34.47
C GLN A 300 2.64 26.79 35.87
N LYS A 301 1.51 26.35 36.47
CA LYS A 301 1.14 26.75 37.82
C LYS A 301 2.12 26.26 38.91
N SER A 302 2.80 25.15 38.67
CA SER A 302 3.83 24.67 39.60
C SER A 302 5.13 25.43 39.50
N ILE A 303 5.51 25.89 38.30
CA ILE A 303 6.72 26.69 38.06
C ILE A 303 6.49 28.17 38.45
N ALA A 304 5.34 28.71 38.06
CA ALA A 304 4.94 30.10 38.33
C ALA A 304 3.59 30.09 39.10
N PRO A 305 3.60 29.77 40.40
CA PRO A 305 2.39 29.67 41.19
C PRO A 305 1.74 31.06 41.36
N PRO A 306 0.41 31.17 41.20
CA PRO A 306 -0.30 32.36 41.59
C PRO A 306 -0.09 32.62 43.09
N MET A 307 0.09 33.87 43.46
CA MET A 307 0.46 34.26 44.82
C MET A 307 -0.71 34.90 45.55
N PHE A 308 -0.83 34.60 46.81
CA PHE A 308 -1.65 35.39 47.72
C PHE A 308 -0.81 36.49 48.35
N VAL A 309 -1.29 37.72 48.20
CA VAL A 309 -0.65 38.92 48.78
C VAL A 309 -1.64 39.56 49.75
N PRO A 310 -1.22 39.91 50.98
CA PRO A 310 -2.09 40.58 51.92
C PRO A 310 -2.51 41.99 51.43
N ASP A 311 -3.80 42.26 51.46
CA ASP A 311 -4.36 43.58 51.20
C ASP A 311 -5.37 43.96 52.28
N SER A 312 -5.49 45.23 52.57
CA SER A 312 -6.41 45.80 53.54
C SER A 312 -7.77 46.20 52.94
N GLY A 313 -8.03 45.89 51.65
CA GLY A 313 -9.14 46.38 50.86
C GLY A 313 -10.04 45.31 50.21
N LEU A 314 -10.48 45.59 49.03
CA LEU A 314 -11.46 44.81 48.28
C LEU A 314 -11.03 43.36 47.97
N LEU A 315 -11.95 42.41 48.16
CA LEU A 315 -11.81 41.02 47.71
C LEU A 315 -12.22 40.92 46.24
N ASP A 316 -11.23 40.89 45.36
CA ASP A 316 -11.45 40.52 43.96
C ASP A 316 -11.63 38.99 43.82
N PRO A 317 -12.30 38.51 42.77
CA PRO A 317 -12.38 37.10 42.50
C PRO A 317 -10.99 36.47 42.38
N LEU A 318 -10.80 35.27 42.95
CA LEU A 318 -9.54 34.54 42.91
C LEU A 318 -9.11 34.23 41.45
N ASP A 319 -8.00 34.81 41.03
CA ASP A 319 -7.38 34.49 39.74
C ASP A 319 -6.38 33.33 39.91
N THR A 320 -6.65 32.22 39.22
CA THR A 320 -5.82 31.01 39.25
C THR A 320 -4.93 30.88 38.03
N THR A 321 -4.74 31.93 37.23
CA THR A 321 -3.79 31.91 36.10
C THR A 321 -2.35 31.88 36.63
N PRO A 322 -1.39 31.34 35.87
CA PRO A 322 0.03 31.39 36.20
C PRO A 322 0.47 32.87 36.41
N ASP A 323 1.33 33.10 37.43
CA ASP A 323 1.83 34.43 37.84
C ASP A 323 0.78 35.43 38.33
N ALA A 324 -0.49 35.01 38.49
CA ALA A 324 -1.53 35.90 39.01
C ALA A 324 -1.25 36.32 40.46
N ILE A 325 -1.55 37.57 40.77
CA ILE A 325 -1.46 38.13 42.14
C ILE A 325 -2.88 38.25 42.69
N ASN A 326 -3.16 37.49 43.76
CA ASN A 326 -4.44 37.53 44.45
C ASN A 326 -4.28 38.25 45.80
N TYR A 327 -5.12 39.23 46.05
CA TYR A 327 -5.11 39.97 47.30
C TYR A 327 -6.05 39.34 48.32
N TYR A 328 -5.64 39.24 49.57
CA TYR A 328 -6.47 38.72 50.66
C TYR A 328 -6.44 39.61 51.89
N THR A 329 -7.52 39.63 52.65
CA THR A 329 -7.60 40.42 53.86
C THR A 329 -6.88 39.70 55.02
N VAL A 330 -6.04 40.42 55.74
CA VAL A 330 -5.35 39.92 56.92
C VAL A 330 -6.35 39.48 57.99
N GLY A 331 -6.33 38.21 58.36
CA GLY A 331 -7.28 37.62 59.31
C GLY A 331 -7.68 36.18 58.90
N ILE A 332 -7.58 35.81 57.67
CA ILE A 332 -7.76 34.46 57.21
C ILE A 332 -6.42 33.72 57.28
N GLY A 333 -6.13 33.16 58.44
CA GLY A 333 -4.90 32.39 58.69
C GLY A 333 -3.80 33.03 59.55
N GLY A 334 -3.96 34.28 59.99
CA GLY A 334 -3.13 34.91 61.02
C GLY A 334 -1.66 35.19 60.67
N LYS A 335 -1.30 35.29 59.39
CA LYS A 335 0.06 35.58 58.92
C LYS A 335 0.03 36.64 57.80
N ASP A 336 0.73 37.73 58.01
CA ASP A 336 1.01 38.79 57.00
C ASP A 336 2.10 38.29 56.02
N THR A 337 1.94 37.15 55.38
CA THR A 337 2.96 36.54 54.54
C THR A 337 2.40 36.26 53.13
N ILE A 338 3.21 36.56 52.16
CA ILE A 338 2.97 36.15 50.76
C ILE A 338 3.18 34.65 50.69
N PHE A 339 2.20 33.93 50.15
CA PHE A 339 2.31 32.49 49.95
C PHE A 339 1.66 32.06 48.62
N PRO A 340 2.19 31.00 48.00
CA PRO A 340 1.61 30.48 46.75
C PRO A 340 0.24 29.85 47.01
N VAL A 341 -0.67 29.95 46.03
CA VAL A 341 -1.94 29.20 46.05
C VAL A 341 -1.62 27.71 46.10
N PRO A 342 -2.15 26.94 47.07
CA PRO A 342 -1.88 25.52 47.15
C PRO A 342 -2.30 24.81 45.88
N ASN A 343 -1.39 24.13 45.19
CA ASN A 343 -1.70 23.31 44.05
C ASN A 343 -2.13 21.92 44.54
N ALA A 344 -3.43 21.64 44.52
CA ALA A 344 -3.97 20.35 44.95
C ALA A 344 -3.90 19.26 43.83
N GLY A 345 -3.48 19.62 42.63
CA GLY A 345 -3.38 18.70 41.48
C GLY A 345 -2.14 17.80 41.57
N ARG A 346 -2.34 16.49 41.48
CA ARG A 346 -1.25 15.52 41.34
C ARG A 346 -0.90 15.32 39.87
N VAL A 347 0.13 15.96 39.43
CA VAL A 347 0.63 15.95 38.03
C VAL A 347 1.02 14.53 37.58
N GLU A 348 1.41 13.68 38.53
CA GLU A 348 1.82 12.27 38.32
C GLU A 348 0.70 11.43 37.69
N TYR A 349 -0.56 11.62 38.12
CA TYR A 349 -1.68 10.87 37.52
C TYR A 349 -1.92 11.23 36.05
N ALA A 350 -1.62 12.45 35.65
CA ALA A 350 -1.74 12.86 34.25
C ALA A 350 -0.67 12.18 33.39
N GLN A 351 0.53 11.96 33.92
CA GLN A 351 1.61 11.25 33.21
C GLN A 351 1.27 9.77 32.99
N ASP A 352 0.74 9.07 34.02
CA ASP A 352 0.33 7.67 33.89
C ASP A 352 -0.80 7.51 32.89
N LEU A 353 -1.79 8.41 32.92
CA LEU A 353 -2.89 8.39 31.95
C LEU A 353 -2.38 8.66 30.54
N ASN A 354 -1.49 9.64 30.37
CA ASN A 354 -0.87 9.95 29.08
C ASN A 354 -0.12 8.73 28.52
N ALA A 355 0.69 8.04 29.34
CA ALA A 355 1.43 6.84 28.91
C ALA A 355 0.48 5.72 28.43
N ARG A 356 -0.66 5.53 29.10
CA ARG A 356 -1.68 4.53 28.68
C ARG A 356 -2.31 4.94 27.34
N LEU A 357 -2.69 6.20 27.17
CA LEU A 357 -3.29 6.70 25.94
C LEU A 357 -2.32 6.65 24.75
N VAL A 358 -1.04 6.96 24.97
CA VAL A 358 0.03 6.80 23.98
C VAL A 358 0.12 5.33 23.51
N ASN A 359 0.05 4.37 24.42
CA ASN A 359 0.09 2.96 24.05
C ASN A 359 -1.19 2.53 23.33
N SER A 360 -2.37 2.96 23.78
CA SER A 360 -3.65 2.70 23.10
C SER A 360 -3.65 3.23 21.67
N ILE A 361 -3.15 4.46 21.45
CA ILE A 361 -3.01 5.04 20.10
C ILE A 361 -2.07 4.20 19.22
N LYS A 362 -0.95 3.72 19.75
CA LYS A 362 -0.02 2.88 19.01
C LYS A 362 -0.61 1.52 18.65
N GLU A 363 -1.33 0.89 19.59
CA GLU A 363 -2.05 -0.38 19.38
C GLU A 363 -3.14 -0.21 18.31
N GLY A 364 -3.92 0.86 18.36
CA GLY A 364 -4.95 1.15 17.36
C GLY A 364 -4.42 1.37 15.94
N TYR A 365 -3.15 1.77 15.78
CA TYR A 365 -2.45 1.78 14.50
C TYR A 365 -1.70 0.47 14.22
N PHE A 366 -1.92 -0.60 14.97
CA PHE A 366 -1.26 -1.90 14.79
C PHE A 366 0.28 -1.83 14.85
N LEU A 367 0.85 -0.82 15.51
CA LEU A 367 2.31 -0.66 15.54
C LEU A 367 2.99 -1.75 16.36
N ASP A 368 2.30 -2.31 17.36
CA ASP A 368 2.74 -3.47 18.12
C ASP A 368 2.82 -4.75 17.27
N VAL A 369 1.99 -4.85 16.23
CA VAL A 369 1.96 -5.96 15.26
C VAL A 369 2.96 -5.73 14.13
N LEU A 370 2.98 -4.52 13.56
CA LEU A 370 3.76 -4.16 12.39
C LEU A 370 5.25 -3.90 12.73
N GLU A 371 5.54 -3.45 13.94
CA GLU A 371 6.89 -3.19 14.40
C GLU A 371 7.34 -4.31 15.35
N LEU A 372 8.44 -4.95 14.98
CA LEU A 372 9.09 -5.84 15.94
C LEU A 372 9.58 -4.96 17.09
N PRO A 373 9.19 -5.25 18.35
CA PRO A 373 9.78 -4.55 19.47
C PRO A 373 11.28 -4.77 19.42
N GLY A 374 12.02 -3.69 19.27
CA GLY A 374 13.46 -3.75 19.53
C GLY A 374 13.63 -4.31 20.95
N PRO A 375 14.51 -5.29 21.14
CA PRO A 375 14.67 -5.90 22.46
C PRO A 375 15.31 -4.88 23.38
N VAL A 376 14.52 -4.34 24.26
CA VAL A 376 15.04 -3.65 25.44
C VAL A 376 14.84 -4.62 26.60
N ALA A 377 15.92 -5.26 27.02
CA ALA A 377 15.94 -5.97 28.28
C ALA A 377 15.68 -4.98 29.43
N PRO A 378 15.11 -5.38 30.57
CA PRO A 378 14.90 -4.52 31.72
C PRO A 378 16.17 -3.80 32.24
N ASP A 379 17.33 -4.28 31.85
CA ASP A 379 18.66 -3.75 32.12
C ASP A 379 19.25 -2.87 31.01
N GLY A 380 18.48 -2.56 29.94
CA GLY A 380 18.88 -1.65 28.87
C GLY A 380 19.73 -2.28 27.77
N ASP A 381 19.98 -3.59 27.84
CA ASP A 381 20.78 -4.30 26.83
C ASP A 381 19.93 -4.67 25.60
N ILE A 382 20.50 -4.54 24.39
CA ILE A 382 19.79 -4.86 23.14
C ILE A 382 19.78 -6.38 22.93
N MET A 383 18.68 -7.05 23.27
CA MET A 383 18.50 -8.46 22.91
C MET A 383 18.51 -8.64 21.39
N ARG A 384 19.39 -9.43 20.87
CA ARG A 384 19.40 -9.85 19.45
C ARG A 384 18.46 -11.06 19.30
N PHE A 385 17.27 -10.85 18.75
CA PHE A 385 16.42 -11.97 18.36
C PHE A 385 17.07 -12.76 17.22
N SER A 386 16.95 -14.08 17.28
CA SER A 386 17.32 -14.91 16.13
C SER A 386 16.32 -14.68 14.99
N ALA A 387 16.76 -14.87 13.74
CA ALA A 387 15.89 -14.75 12.58
C ALA A 387 14.65 -15.67 12.69
N THR A 388 14.80 -16.82 13.32
CA THR A 388 13.71 -17.78 13.59
C THR A 388 12.70 -17.23 14.59
N GLU A 389 13.14 -16.58 15.66
CA GLU A 389 12.25 -15.99 16.66
C GLU A 389 11.46 -14.81 16.11
N VAL A 390 12.10 -13.98 15.28
CA VAL A 390 11.45 -12.91 14.54
C VAL A 390 10.35 -13.46 13.63
N SER A 391 10.63 -14.52 12.87
CA SER A 391 9.66 -15.13 11.95
C SER A 391 8.47 -15.77 12.69
N VAL A 392 8.71 -16.41 13.84
CA VAL A 392 7.65 -16.99 14.69
C VAL A 392 6.75 -15.90 15.27
N ARG A 393 7.32 -14.80 15.75
CA ARG A 393 6.56 -13.67 16.31
C ARG A 393 5.71 -12.99 15.22
N MET A 394 6.28 -12.78 14.03
CA MET A 394 5.52 -12.28 12.89
C MET A 394 4.36 -13.23 12.54
N ARG A 395 4.62 -14.52 12.43
CA ARG A 395 3.59 -15.52 12.11
C ARG A 395 2.39 -15.46 13.08
N ASN A 396 2.63 -15.26 14.36
CA ASN A 396 1.57 -15.25 15.37
C ASN A 396 0.76 -13.93 15.40
N ARG A 397 1.34 -12.81 14.99
CA ARG A 397 0.70 -11.49 15.04
C ARG A 397 0.00 -11.09 13.74
N MET A 398 0.55 -11.48 12.61
CA MET A 398 0.05 -11.11 11.29
C MET A 398 -1.36 -11.60 10.92
N PRO A 399 -1.91 -12.74 11.42
CA PRO A 399 -3.27 -13.16 11.08
C PRO A 399 -4.35 -12.14 11.45
N VAL A 400 -4.09 -11.27 12.44
CA VAL A 400 -5.01 -10.17 12.80
C VAL A 400 -5.24 -9.22 11.62
N LEU A 401 -4.24 -9.01 10.77
CA LEU A 401 -4.33 -8.15 9.60
C LEU A 401 -4.89 -8.87 8.36
N GLY A 402 -5.05 -10.19 8.39
CA GLY A 402 -5.47 -10.99 7.22
C GLY A 402 -6.69 -10.46 6.47
N PRO A 403 -7.83 -10.20 7.13
CA PRO A 403 -9.04 -9.68 6.47
C PRO A 403 -8.85 -8.30 5.83
N LEU A 404 -8.05 -7.44 6.49
CA LEU A 404 -7.72 -6.12 5.97
C LEU A 404 -6.82 -6.21 4.73
N LEU A 405 -5.85 -7.13 4.78
CA LEU A 405 -4.95 -7.43 3.67
C LEU A 405 -5.74 -7.86 2.44
N ALA A 406 -6.62 -8.85 2.57
CA ALA A 406 -7.43 -9.36 1.47
C ALA A 406 -8.24 -8.25 0.78
N ARG A 407 -8.76 -7.28 1.54
CA ARG A 407 -9.49 -6.15 0.95
C ARG A 407 -8.56 -5.20 0.20
N GLN A 408 -7.39 -4.88 0.75
CA GLN A 408 -6.42 -4.03 0.05
C GLN A 408 -5.87 -4.71 -1.22
N GLU A 409 -5.73 -6.03 -1.21
CA GLU A 409 -5.39 -6.80 -2.41
C GLU A 409 -6.49 -6.64 -3.46
N ALA A 410 -7.76 -6.82 -3.09
CA ALA A 410 -8.88 -6.78 -4.03
C ALA A 410 -9.24 -5.37 -4.53
N GLU A 411 -9.32 -4.37 -3.63
CA GLU A 411 -9.80 -3.02 -3.99
C GLU A 411 -8.67 -2.09 -4.46
N LEU A 412 -7.40 -2.35 -4.09
CA LEU A 412 -6.26 -1.48 -4.42
C LEU A 412 -5.28 -2.13 -5.38
N LEU A 413 -4.65 -3.22 -4.95
CA LEU A 413 -3.48 -3.74 -5.66
C LEU A 413 -3.84 -4.44 -6.97
N ASP A 414 -4.89 -5.26 -6.97
CA ASP A 414 -5.36 -5.96 -8.17
C ASP A 414 -5.78 -4.98 -9.28
N PRO A 415 -6.61 -3.93 -9.02
CA PRO A 415 -6.90 -2.91 -10.01
C PRO A 415 -5.67 -2.13 -10.49
N ILE A 416 -4.70 -1.84 -9.61
CA ILE A 416 -3.44 -1.17 -10.00
C ILE A 416 -2.68 -2.04 -11.00
N ILE A 417 -2.45 -3.32 -10.67
CA ILE A 417 -1.67 -4.23 -11.52
C ILE A 417 -2.37 -4.46 -12.84
N LYS A 418 -3.69 -4.72 -12.83
CA LYS A 418 -4.50 -4.91 -14.05
C LYS A 418 -4.48 -3.67 -14.96
N ARG A 419 -4.63 -2.49 -14.37
CA ARG A 419 -4.57 -1.24 -15.14
C ARG A 419 -3.17 -0.99 -15.71
N THR A 420 -2.13 -1.27 -14.93
CA THR A 420 -0.73 -1.17 -15.38
C THR A 420 -0.45 -2.11 -16.53
N ALA A 421 -0.83 -3.39 -16.37
CA ALA A 421 -0.68 -4.39 -17.43
C ALA A 421 -1.42 -3.99 -18.71
N TYR A 422 -2.65 -3.48 -18.58
CA TYR A 422 -3.42 -2.98 -19.73
C TYR A 422 -2.67 -1.86 -20.49
N ILE A 423 -2.15 -0.86 -19.77
CA ILE A 423 -1.38 0.25 -20.37
C ILE A 423 -0.13 -0.29 -21.09
N LEU A 424 0.59 -1.22 -20.45
CA LEU A 424 1.81 -1.81 -21.01
C LEU A 424 1.51 -2.74 -22.21
N THR A 425 0.41 -3.48 -22.18
CA THR A 425 -0.05 -4.29 -23.33
C THR A 425 -0.39 -3.38 -24.52
N LYS A 426 -1.13 -2.30 -24.29
CA LYS A 426 -1.47 -1.32 -25.32
C LYS A 426 -0.24 -0.64 -25.92
N ALA A 427 0.80 -0.45 -25.12
CA ALA A 427 2.10 0.07 -25.55
C ALA A 427 3.00 -1.01 -26.22
N GLY A 428 2.57 -2.27 -26.29
CA GLY A 428 3.35 -3.39 -26.85
C GLY A 428 4.53 -3.82 -25.96
N ALA A 429 4.61 -3.37 -24.72
CA ALA A 429 5.75 -3.63 -23.83
C ALA A 429 5.76 -5.06 -23.25
N LEU A 430 4.60 -5.72 -23.16
CA LEU A 430 4.48 -7.09 -22.62
C LEU A 430 4.65 -8.20 -23.70
N GLY A 431 4.89 -7.82 -24.97
CA GLY A 431 4.93 -8.78 -26.08
C GLY A 431 3.55 -9.34 -26.41
N GLU A 432 3.55 -10.37 -27.28
CA GLU A 432 2.31 -11.07 -27.66
C GLU A 432 1.83 -11.95 -26.51
N MET A 433 0.57 -11.76 -26.12
CA MET A 433 -0.04 -12.59 -25.07
C MET A 433 -0.42 -13.96 -25.66
N PRO A 434 -0.09 -15.08 -24.99
CA PRO A 434 -0.53 -16.42 -25.40
C PRO A 434 -2.06 -16.48 -25.54
N GLU A 435 -2.53 -17.22 -26.56
CA GLU A 435 -3.97 -17.35 -26.84
C GLU A 435 -4.75 -17.93 -25.65
N GLU A 436 -4.12 -18.79 -24.86
CA GLU A 436 -4.69 -19.42 -23.68
C GLU A 436 -4.97 -18.42 -22.53
N LEU A 437 -4.34 -17.24 -22.56
CA LEU A 437 -4.55 -16.16 -21.58
C LEU A 437 -5.65 -15.17 -21.98
N THR A 438 -6.51 -15.53 -22.95
CA THR A 438 -7.61 -14.67 -23.44
C THR A 438 -8.58 -14.26 -22.33
N GLU A 439 -8.76 -15.12 -21.31
CA GLU A 439 -9.57 -14.81 -20.11
C GLU A 439 -8.84 -13.89 -19.10
N GLY A 440 -7.59 -13.52 -19.39
CA GLY A 440 -6.75 -12.70 -18.54
C GLY A 440 -5.87 -13.50 -17.58
N PHE A 441 -5.28 -12.82 -16.63
CA PHE A 441 -4.41 -13.38 -15.59
C PHE A 441 -4.94 -13.01 -14.21
N ARG A 442 -4.51 -13.75 -13.21
CA ARG A 442 -4.71 -13.45 -11.79
C ARG A 442 -3.42 -12.95 -11.17
N VAL A 443 -3.55 -12.20 -10.10
CA VAL A 443 -2.41 -11.72 -9.32
C VAL A 443 -2.32 -12.53 -8.05
N GLU A 444 -1.17 -13.13 -7.81
CA GLU A 444 -0.83 -13.78 -6.55
C GLU A 444 0.09 -12.88 -5.75
N TYR A 445 -0.28 -12.58 -4.50
CA TYR A 445 0.49 -11.69 -3.63
C TYR A 445 1.49 -12.49 -2.81
N LEU A 446 2.74 -12.01 -2.84
CA LEU A 446 3.90 -12.60 -2.16
C LEU A 446 4.19 -11.81 -0.88
N ASN A 447 3.16 -11.58 -0.06
CA ASN A 447 3.37 -10.85 1.19
C ASN A 447 4.09 -11.75 2.24
N PRO A 448 4.80 -11.16 3.21
CA PRO A 448 5.53 -11.91 4.24
C PRO A 448 4.65 -12.91 5.01
N ILE A 449 3.33 -12.67 5.06
CA ILE A 449 2.36 -13.53 5.73
C ILE A 449 2.13 -14.80 4.92
N SER A 450 1.83 -14.67 3.62
CA SER A 450 1.63 -15.80 2.70
C SER A 450 2.89 -16.66 2.67
N ILE A 451 4.06 -16.03 2.57
CA ILE A 451 5.36 -16.73 2.60
C ILE A 451 5.56 -17.44 3.93
N SER A 452 5.27 -16.79 5.05
CA SER A 452 5.41 -17.39 6.39
C SER A 452 4.47 -18.58 6.62
N MET A 453 3.24 -18.54 6.11
CA MET A 453 2.30 -19.65 6.17
C MET A 453 2.79 -20.84 5.32
N ARG A 454 3.21 -20.59 4.09
CA ARG A 454 3.71 -21.62 3.16
C ARG A 454 5.06 -22.19 3.58
N SER A 455 5.95 -21.39 4.20
CA SER A 455 7.22 -21.87 4.72
C SER A 455 7.06 -22.93 5.82
N GLY A 456 5.92 -22.96 6.51
CA GLY A 456 5.57 -24.02 7.45
C GLY A 456 5.47 -25.40 6.77
N GLU A 457 4.95 -25.46 5.55
CA GLU A 457 4.84 -26.69 4.75
C GLU A 457 6.23 -27.17 4.31
N VAL A 458 7.08 -26.26 3.85
CA VAL A 458 8.48 -26.59 3.49
C VAL A 458 9.25 -27.09 4.69
N ASN A 459 9.14 -26.44 5.85
CA ASN A 459 9.80 -26.90 7.08
C ASN A 459 9.31 -28.29 7.50
N SER A 460 8.02 -28.57 7.34
CA SER A 460 7.46 -29.91 7.61
C SER A 460 8.02 -30.97 6.65
N MET A 461 8.20 -30.62 5.37
CA MET A 461 8.87 -31.50 4.39
C MET A 461 10.34 -31.71 4.73
N VAL A 462 11.07 -30.64 5.09
CA VAL A 462 12.48 -30.76 5.50
C VAL A 462 12.61 -31.67 6.72
N GLN A 463 11.77 -31.47 7.75
CA GLN A 463 11.76 -32.34 8.94
C GLN A 463 11.42 -33.79 8.58
N LEU A 464 10.48 -34.03 7.65
CA LEU A 464 10.18 -35.37 7.16
C LEU A 464 11.42 -36.01 6.50
N PHE A 465 12.11 -35.28 5.64
CA PHE A 465 13.33 -35.76 5.00
C PHE A 465 14.45 -36.00 6.00
N GLU A 466 14.66 -35.12 6.97
CA GLU A 466 15.65 -35.32 8.03
C GLU A 466 15.37 -36.58 8.87
N MET A 467 14.10 -36.91 9.12
CA MET A 467 13.71 -38.16 9.82
C MET A 467 13.86 -39.40 8.93
N ILE A 468 13.68 -39.28 7.64
CA ILE A 468 13.69 -40.41 6.70
C ILE A 468 15.11 -40.74 6.21
N MET A 469 15.99 -39.74 6.06
CA MET A 469 17.35 -39.95 5.57
C MET A 469 18.14 -41.04 6.33
N PRO A 470 18.12 -41.13 7.66
CA PRO A 470 18.75 -42.23 8.39
C PRO A 470 18.12 -43.60 8.11
N LEU A 471 16.79 -43.64 7.90
CA LEU A 471 16.06 -44.87 7.59
C LEU A 471 16.36 -45.35 6.16
N ALA A 472 16.53 -44.43 5.21
CA ALA A 472 16.89 -44.71 3.82
C ALA A 472 18.30 -45.35 3.68
N GLN A 473 19.18 -45.16 4.66
CA GLN A 473 20.47 -45.86 4.72
C GLN A 473 20.32 -47.35 5.11
N ILE A 474 19.27 -47.67 5.86
CA ILE A 474 18.97 -49.06 6.28
C ILE A 474 18.15 -49.79 5.22
N ASP A 475 17.18 -49.12 4.65
CA ASP A 475 16.30 -49.67 3.62
C ASP A 475 16.31 -48.74 2.37
N GLN A 476 16.97 -49.22 1.31
CA GLN A 476 17.10 -48.53 0.04
C GLN A 476 15.79 -48.39 -0.76
N THR A 477 14.71 -49.04 -0.32
CA THR A 477 13.39 -48.91 -0.99
C THR A 477 12.63 -47.65 -0.53
N ILE A 478 12.94 -47.10 0.63
CA ILE A 478 12.22 -45.94 1.19
C ILE A 478 12.17 -44.73 0.24
N PRO A 479 13.26 -44.31 -0.44
CA PRO A 479 13.20 -43.20 -1.41
C PRO A 479 12.28 -43.42 -2.57
N MET A 480 11.98 -44.70 -2.92
CA MET A 480 11.08 -45.02 -4.04
C MET A 480 9.60 -44.72 -3.75
N TYR A 481 9.22 -44.55 -2.49
CA TYR A 481 7.87 -44.16 -2.10
C TYR A 481 7.61 -42.65 -2.31
N PHE A 482 8.64 -41.87 -2.55
CA PHE A 482 8.54 -40.40 -2.72
C PHE A 482 8.72 -40.01 -4.18
N ASN A 483 7.75 -39.25 -4.70
CA ASN A 483 7.87 -38.62 -6.00
C ASN A 483 8.77 -37.37 -5.83
N THR A 484 10.08 -37.54 -5.94
CA THR A 484 11.06 -36.48 -5.76
C THR A 484 10.91 -35.32 -6.74
N GLN A 485 10.43 -35.59 -7.97
CA GLN A 485 10.15 -34.55 -8.95
C GLN A 485 8.97 -33.65 -8.51
N GLN A 486 7.89 -34.27 -8.05
CA GLN A 486 6.73 -33.53 -7.58
C GLN A 486 7.06 -32.71 -6.30
N ILE A 487 7.85 -33.29 -5.42
CA ILE A 487 8.31 -32.61 -4.21
C ILE A 487 9.20 -31.41 -4.58
N LEU A 488 10.13 -31.58 -5.54
CA LEU A 488 10.98 -30.48 -6.00
C LEU A 488 10.13 -29.37 -6.64
N LYS A 489 9.16 -29.69 -7.49
CA LYS A 489 8.25 -28.72 -8.11
C LYS A 489 7.44 -27.99 -7.05
N ASN A 490 6.80 -28.69 -6.13
CA ASN A 490 6.00 -28.10 -5.06
C ASN A 490 6.87 -27.22 -4.13
N THR A 491 8.07 -27.70 -3.76
CA THR A 491 8.98 -26.93 -2.91
C THR A 491 9.49 -25.69 -3.63
N ALA A 492 9.83 -25.80 -4.91
CA ALA A 492 10.24 -24.64 -5.72
C ALA A 492 9.10 -23.61 -5.85
N GLU A 493 7.86 -24.08 -6.02
CA GLU A 493 6.68 -23.22 -6.05
C GLU A 493 6.45 -22.51 -4.71
N ILE A 494 6.54 -23.22 -3.60
CA ILE A 494 6.40 -22.65 -2.24
C ILE A 494 7.53 -21.65 -1.93
N LEU A 495 8.76 -21.98 -2.33
CA LEU A 495 9.94 -21.12 -2.17
C LEU A 495 10.04 -20.03 -3.25
N GLN A 496 9.08 -19.98 -4.18
CA GLN A 496 8.99 -18.97 -5.25
C GLN A 496 10.24 -18.93 -6.15
N VAL A 497 10.79 -20.11 -6.44
CA VAL A 497 11.91 -20.22 -7.39
C VAL A 497 11.40 -19.88 -8.79
N PRO A 498 12.01 -18.91 -9.52
CA PRO A 498 11.56 -18.56 -10.86
C PRO A 498 11.53 -19.75 -11.80
N PRO A 499 10.49 -19.91 -12.65
CA PRO A 499 10.40 -20.99 -13.63
C PRO A 499 11.61 -21.08 -14.56
N SER A 500 12.24 -19.95 -14.86
CA SER A 500 13.48 -19.86 -15.66
C SER A 500 14.67 -20.62 -15.05
N ASN A 501 14.68 -20.83 -13.75
CA ASN A 501 15.74 -21.55 -13.03
C ASN A 501 15.51 -23.07 -12.98
N LEU A 502 14.34 -23.53 -13.40
CA LEU A 502 13.98 -24.95 -13.42
C LEU A 502 14.09 -25.50 -14.84
N ARG A 503 14.71 -26.67 -14.98
CA ARG A 503 14.79 -27.40 -16.25
C ARG A 503 13.51 -28.20 -16.45
N THR A 504 13.11 -28.36 -17.71
CA THR A 504 12.02 -29.26 -18.07
C THR A 504 12.41 -30.73 -17.93
N GLU A 505 11.41 -31.61 -17.85
CA GLU A 505 11.64 -33.06 -17.86
C GLU A 505 12.37 -33.51 -19.12
N GLU A 506 12.06 -32.94 -20.28
CA GLU A 506 12.72 -33.22 -21.55
C GLU A 506 14.20 -32.82 -21.54
N GLU A 507 14.51 -31.63 -21.00
CA GLU A 507 15.89 -31.14 -20.84
C GLU A 507 16.70 -32.03 -19.86
N VAL A 508 16.07 -32.46 -18.76
CA VAL A 508 16.69 -33.36 -17.78
C VAL A 508 16.93 -34.73 -18.41
N GLN A 509 15.94 -35.29 -19.12
CA GLN A 509 16.07 -36.57 -19.82
C GLN A 509 17.17 -36.53 -20.88
N ALA A 510 17.24 -35.44 -21.66
CA ALA A 510 18.34 -35.25 -22.64
C ALA A 510 19.74 -35.22 -22.00
N ILE A 511 19.86 -34.61 -20.82
CA ILE A 511 21.11 -34.57 -20.05
C ILE A 511 21.44 -35.95 -19.51
N VAL A 512 20.47 -36.67 -18.96
CA VAL A 512 20.66 -38.02 -18.44
C VAL A 512 21.09 -39.00 -19.57
N GLN A 513 20.41 -38.91 -20.71
CA GLN A 513 20.80 -39.74 -21.90
C GLN A 513 22.24 -39.45 -22.33
N LYS A 514 22.65 -38.18 -22.43
CA LYS A 514 24.05 -37.83 -22.75
C LYS A 514 25.02 -38.38 -21.72
N GLN A 515 24.67 -38.30 -20.44
CA GLN A 515 25.57 -38.83 -19.38
C GLN A 515 25.65 -40.36 -19.43
N GLU A 516 24.57 -41.06 -19.80
CA GLU A 516 24.58 -42.50 -19.98
C GLU A 516 25.42 -42.90 -21.20
N GLU A 517 25.28 -42.21 -22.32
CA GLU A 517 26.12 -42.40 -23.51
C GLU A 517 27.61 -42.20 -23.22
N GLU A 518 27.95 -41.13 -22.52
CA GLU A 518 29.33 -40.83 -22.09
C GLU A 518 29.86 -41.93 -21.16
N LYS A 519 29.10 -42.39 -20.19
CA LYS A 519 29.48 -43.51 -19.31
C LYS A 519 29.70 -44.81 -20.09
N LEU A 520 28.80 -45.10 -21.03
CA LEU A 520 28.92 -46.29 -21.88
C LEU A 520 30.18 -46.21 -22.75
N LEU A 521 30.47 -45.06 -23.31
CA LEU A 521 31.69 -44.82 -24.10
C LEU A 521 32.97 -44.97 -23.24
N GLN A 522 32.95 -44.43 -22.01
CA GLN A 522 34.08 -44.63 -21.07
C GLN A 522 34.26 -46.08 -20.67
N GLN A 523 33.17 -46.82 -20.41
CA GLN A 523 33.25 -48.28 -20.15
C GLN A 523 33.82 -49.06 -21.34
N GLN A 524 33.39 -48.75 -22.56
CA GLN A 524 33.93 -49.36 -23.78
C GLN A 524 35.40 -49.06 -23.94
N GLN A 525 35.85 -47.83 -23.69
CA GLN A 525 37.27 -47.48 -23.74
C GLN A 525 38.08 -48.21 -22.66
N GLN A 526 37.56 -48.33 -21.43
CA GLN A 526 38.23 -49.10 -20.37
C GLN A 526 38.32 -50.59 -20.71
N LEU A 527 37.23 -51.16 -21.25
CA LEU A 527 37.26 -52.55 -21.71
C LEU A 527 38.27 -52.76 -22.86
N ALA A 528 38.33 -51.86 -23.83
CA ALA A 528 39.29 -51.92 -24.92
C ALA A 528 40.74 -51.80 -24.41
N GLN A 529 40.99 -50.93 -23.42
CA GLN A 529 42.33 -50.82 -22.79
C GLN A 529 42.68 -52.11 -22.01
N THR A 530 41.72 -52.67 -21.28
CA THR A 530 41.95 -53.90 -20.52
C THR A 530 42.19 -55.10 -21.45
N THR A 531 41.43 -55.22 -22.55
CA THR A 531 41.69 -56.26 -23.56
C THR A 531 43.03 -56.08 -24.24
N ALA A 532 43.43 -54.84 -24.59
CA ALA A 532 44.76 -54.60 -25.18
C ALA A 532 45.91 -54.96 -24.22
N GLN A 533 45.76 -54.68 -22.91
CA GLN A 533 46.75 -55.10 -21.88
C GLN A 533 46.82 -56.62 -21.70
N VAL A 534 45.68 -57.29 -21.79
CA VAL A 534 45.60 -58.78 -21.73
C VAL A 534 46.28 -59.37 -22.95
N ASP A 535 46.02 -58.84 -24.15
CA ASP A 535 46.66 -59.31 -25.40
C ASP A 535 48.13 -59.05 -25.39
N GLU A 536 48.64 -57.90 -24.90
CA GLU A 536 50.04 -57.57 -24.75
C GLU A 536 50.74 -58.52 -23.73
N SER A 537 50.06 -58.79 -22.61
CA SER A 537 50.56 -59.72 -21.60
C SER A 537 50.62 -61.18 -22.13
N GLN A 538 49.64 -61.60 -22.94
CA GLN A 538 49.71 -62.92 -23.62
C GLN A 538 50.77 -62.98 -24.66
N ALA A 539 50.95 -61.95 -25.49
CA ALA A 539 52.01 -61.86 -26.47
C ALA A 539 53.41 -61.90 -25.81
N ASN A 540 53.61 -61.20 -24.71
CA ASN A 540 54.85 -61.23 -23.92
C ASN A 540 55.08 -62.59 -23.26
N ALA A 541 54.07 -63.28 -22.78
CA ALA A 541 54.13 -64.64 -22.24
C ALA A 541 54.45 -65.66 -23.32
N GLU A 542 53.94 -65.54 -24.54
CA GLU A 542 54.29 -66.40 -25.69
C GLU A 542 55.72 -66.12 -26.17
N ALA A 543 56.14 -64.85 -26.21
CA ALA A 543 57.56 -64.49 -26.55
C ALA A 543 58.56 -65.11 -25.55
N THR A 544 58.22 -65.02 -24.24
CA THR A 544 59.09 -65.64 -23.18
C THR A 544 59.09 -67.20 -23.29
N ARG A 545 57.97 -67.81 -23.62
CA ARG A 545 57.89 -69.26 -23.87
C ARG A 545 58.67 -69.70 -25.13
N ARG A 546 58.72 -68.89 -26.19
CA ARG A 546 59.52 -69.11 -27.36
C ARG A 546 61.03 -68.99 -27.07
N GLN A 547 61.42 -68.01 -26.27
CA GLN A 547 62.83 -67.89 -25.83
C GLN A 547 63.24 -69.03 -24.91
N ALA A 548 62.38 -69.50 -24.00
CA ALA A 548 62.72 -70.67 -23.15
C ALA A 548 62.75 -72.01 -23.91
N ARG A 549 62.18 -72.12 -25.13
CA ARG A 549 62.30 -73.31 -26.00
C ARG A 549 63.50 -73.24 -26.94
N ALA A 550 64.11 -72.10 -27.12
CA ALA A 550 65.31 -71.89 -27.98
C ALA A 550 66.62 -71.91 -27.20
N ALA A 551 66.59 -71.91 -25.87
CA ALA A 551 67.73 -72.18 -24.95
C ALA A 551 67.68 -73.64 -24.49
#